data_645516e1a72787a9bc52a704c07094d1
#
_entry.id   645516e1a72787a9bc52a704c07094d1
#
_cell.length_a   1.000
_cell.length_b   1.000
_cell.length_c   1.000
_cell.angle_alpha   90.00
_cell.angle_beta   90.00
_cell.angle_gamma   90.00
#
_symmetry.space_group_name_H-M   'P 1'
#
loop_
_entity.id
_entity.type
_entity.pdbx_description
1 polymer ?
#
loop_
_entity_poly.entity_id
_entity_poly.type
_entity_poly.pdbx_seq_one_letter_code
_entity_poly.pdbx_strand_id
1 'polypeptide(L)'
;SVRNKIDDYDSVLVITQIQPFLDRFVQEFGNKCIFTDRQRLKTDADWKGGRSDAHYQMTDKEYELEYQNVLLDVLLASKTDHILGSTSNMFMGALIMNPNITFGSIEKLSDFGGA
;
A
#
# COMPACT_ATOMS: atom_id res chain seq x y z
N SER A 1 2.60 14.41 -11.20
CA SER A 1 3.32 13.32 -10.55
C SER A 1 2.69 12.98 -9.20
N VAL A 2 3.02 11.83 -8.68
CA VAL A 2 2.58 11.41 -7.34
C VAL A 2 3.05 12.42 -6.29
N ARG A 3 4.28 12.90 -6.40
CA ARG A 3 4.83 13.88 -5.46
C ARG A 3 3.96 15.13 -5.36
N ASN A 4 3.56 15.71 -6.49
CA ASN A 4 2.72 16.90 -6.50
C ASN A 4 1.36 16.65 -5.85
N LYS A 5 0.79 15.47 -6.07
CA LYS A 5 -0.49 15.11 -5.46
C LYS A 5 -0.37 14.93 -3.94
N ILE A 6 0.73 14.32 -3.48
CA ILE A 6 0.96 14.06 -2.06
C ILE A 6 1.20 15.35 -1.29
N ASP A 7 1.83 16.34 -1.91
CA ASP A 7 2.10 17.62 -1.26
C ASP A 7 0.84 18.36 -0.82
N ASP A 8 -0.30 18.07 -1.46
CA ASP A 8 -1.59 18.67 -1.11
C ASP A 8 -2.23 18.08 0.15
N TYR A 9 -1.68 17.00 0.70
CA TYR A 9 -2.24 16.30 1.85
C TYR A 9 -1.34 16.41 3.08
N ASP A 10 -1.94 16.37 4.28
CA ASP A 10 -1.23 16.47 5.54
C ASP A 10 -0.44 15.21 5.87
N SER A 11 -0.94 14.06 5.49
CA SER A 11 -0.32 12.77 5.77
C SER A 11 -0.60 11.77 4.65
N VAL A 12 0.28 10.76 4.58
CA VAL A 12 0.21 9.69 3.59
C VAL A 12 0.25 8.35 4.31
N LEU A 13 -0.83 7.60 4.23
CA LEU A 13 -0.85 6.22 4.69
C LEU A 13 -0.28 5.34 3.60
N VAL A 14 0.85 4.69 3.87
CA VAL A 14 1.52 3.81 2.91
C VAL A 14 1.14 2.37 3.20
N ILE A 15 0.46 1.74 2.26
CA ILE A 15 0.06 0.34 2.34
C ILE A 15 0.80 -0.43 1.26
N THR A 16 1.75 -1.25 1.67
CA THR A 16 2.53 -2.07 0.74
C THR A 16 3.08 -3.30 1.46
N GLN A 17 3.25 -4.38 0.72
CA GLN A 17 3.92 -5.59 1.21
C GLN A 17 5.40 -5.61 0.86
N ILE A 18 5.91 -4.59 0.19
CA ILE A 18 7.28 -4.53 -0.31
C ILE A 18 8.05 -3.47 0.45
N GLN A 19 9.07 -3.90 1.23
CA GLN A 19 9.83 -3.00 2.09
C GLN A 19 10.55 -1.88 1.32
N PRO A 20 11.25 -2.14 0.19
CA PRO A 20 11.88 -1.06 -0.57
C PRO A 20 10.92 0.03 -1.03
N PHE A 21 9.67 -0.33 -1.32
CA PHE A 21 8.65 0.64 -1.70
C PHE A 21 8.31 1.57 -0.54
N LEU A 22 8.11 1.01 0.65
CA LEU A 22 7.90 1.82 1.86
C LEU A 22 9.10 2.72 2.14
N ASP A 23 10.30 2.17 2.07
CA ASP A 23 11.53 2.92 2.33
C ASP A 23 11.65 4.13 1.39
N ARG A 24 11.26 3.98 0.14
CA ARG A 24 11.26 5.08 -0.83
C ARG A 24 10.29 6.18 -0.43
N PHE A 25 9.09 5.84 0.01
CA PHE A 25 8.12 6.82 0.50
C PHE A 25 8.63 7.55 1.73
N VAL A 26 9.21 6.84 2.68
CA VAL A 26 9.77 7.45 3.90
C VAL A 26 10.93 8.37 3.55
N GLN A 27 11.77 7.98 2.60
CA GLN A 27 12.87 8.82 2.13
C GLN A 27 12.38 10.12 1.51
N GLU A 28 11.30 10.07 0.72
CA GLU A 28 10.78 11.22 -0.01
C GLU A 28 9.91 12.14 0.84
N PHE A 29 9.13 11.58 1.77
CA PHE A 29 8.11 12.33 2.49
C PHE A 29 8.28 12.34 4.01
N GLY A 30 9.22 11.56 4.54
CA GLY A 30 9.61 11.60 5.96
C GLY A 30 8.45 11.39 6.92
N ASN A 31 8.32 12.31 7.87
CA ASN A 31 7.32 12.22 8.94
C ASN A 31 5.87 12.33 8.47
N LYS A 32 5.65 12.69 7.21
CA LYS A 32 4.34 12.70 6.58
C LYS A 32 3.79 11.30 6.37
N CYS A 33 4.68 10.29 6.29
CA CYS A 33 4.31 8.90 6.09
C CYS A 33 3.81 8.26 7.37
N ILE A 34 2.68 7.56 7.24
CA ILE A 34 2.09 6.71 8.28
C ILE A 34 2.04 5.29 7.71
N PHE A 35 2.42 4.31 8.49
CA PHE A 35 2.38 2.90 8.05
C PHE A 35 2.24 1.99 9.25
N THR A 36 1.69 0.79 9.01
CA THR A 36 1.56 -0.22 10.05
C THR A 36 2.86 -1.01 10.18
N ASP A 37 3.19 -1.42 11.39
CA ASP A 37 4.33 -2.30 11.66
C ASP A 37 3.94 -3.72 11.30
N ARG A 38 4.57 -4.25 10.27
CA ARG A 38 4.31 -5.61 9.77
C ARG A 38 5.52 -6.12 9.01
N GLN A 39 5.62 -7.44 8.90
CA GLN A 39 6.65 -8.05 8.05
C GLN A 39 6.34 -7.79 6.59
N ARG A 40 7.36 -7.36 5.84
CA ARG A 40 7.26 -7.08 4.41
C ARG A 40 8.29 -7.86 3.63
N LEU A 41 8.02 -8.07 2.34
CA LEU A 41 8.96 -8.69 1.42
C LEU A 41 10.16 -7.76 1.20
N LYS A 42 11.35 -8.34 1.09
CA LYS A 42 12.59 -7.58 0.94
C LYS A 42 12.79 -7.06 -0.49
N THR A 43 12.17 -7.72 -1.47
CA THR A 43 12.25 -7.32 -2.87
C THR A 43 10.93 -7.59 -3.56
N ASP A 44 10.67 -6.86 -4.65
CA ASP A 44 9.51 -7.11 -5.50
C ASP A 44 9.67 -8.37 -6.35
N ALA A 45 10.92 -8.88 -6.50
CA ALA A 45 11.18 -10.14 -7.20
C ALA A 45 10.51 -11.34 -6.51
N ASP A 46 10.24 -11.24 -5.21
CA ASP A 46 9.52 -12.27 -4.46
C ASP A 46 8.00 -12.27 -4.72
N TRP A 47 7.50 -11.26 -5.41
CA TRP A 47 6.09 -11.10 -5.72
C TRP A 47 5.76 -11.71 -7.08
N LYS A 48 4.91 -12.72 -7.11
CA LYS A 48 4.53 -13.42 -8.34
C LYS A 48 3.02 -13.57 -8.43
N GLY A 49 2.41 -13.00 -9.47
CA GLY A 49 1.00 -13.19 -9.78
C GLY A 49 0.03 -12.86 -8.65
N GLY A 50 0.32 -11.80 -7.89
CA GLY A 50 -0.49 -11.42 -6.74
C GLY A 50 -0.17 -12.18 -5.46
N ARG A 51 0.76 -13.14 -5.52
CA ARG A 51 1.29 -13.86 -4.35
C ARG A 51 2.78 -14.05 -4.51
N SER A 52 3.51 -13.91 -3.40
CA SER A 52 4.93 -14.25 -3.38
C SER A 52 5.13 -15.72 -3.04
N ASP A 53 6.34 -16.25 -3.30
CA ASP A 53 6.70 -17.59 -2.87
C ASP A 53 6.59 -17.73 -1.35
N ALA A 54 6.84 -16.64 -0.61
CA ALA A 54 6.70 -16.62 0.84
C ALA A 54 5.28 -16.94 1.29
N HIS A 55 4.25 -16.53 0.55
CA HIS A 55 2.85 -16.84 0.88
C HIS A 55 2.56 -18.34 0.82
N TYR A 56 3.20 -19.07 -0.08
CA TYR A 56 3.00 -20.52 -0.20
C TYR A 56 3.68 -21.30 0.91
N GLN A 57 4.62 -20.69 1.63
CA GLN A 57 5.38 -21.31 2.70
C GLN A 57 4.89 -20.89 4.09
N MET A 58 3.82 -20.11 4.16
CA MET A 58 3.26 -19.65 5.42
C MET A 58 2.59 -20.79 6.18
N THR A 59 2.76 -20.79 7.50
CA THR A 59 1.95 -21.61 8.40
C THR A 59 0.52 -21.08 8.45
N ASP A 60 -0.43 -21.89 8.96
CA ASP A 60 -1.82 -21.46 9.11
C ASP A 60 -1.92 -20.20 9.98
N LYS A 61 -1.11 -20.11 11.03
CA LYS A 61 -1.08 -18.95 11.93
C LYS A 61 -0.58 -17.69 11.21
N GLU A 62 0.44 -17.85 10.37
CA GLU A 62 0.98 -16.74 9.59
C GLU A 62 -0.04 -16.25 8.54
N TYR A 63 -0.77 -17.17 7.92
CA TYR A 63 -1.87 -16.84 7.02
C TYR A 63 -2.96 -16.04 7.74
N GLU A 64 -3.35 -16.47 8.92
CA GLU A 64 -4.36 -15.79 9.72
C GLU A 64 -3.93 -14.36 10.03
N LEU A 65 -2.67 -14.18 10.44
CA LEU A 65 -2.12 -12.86 10.71
C LEU A 65 -2.10 -11.98 9.45
N GLU A 66 -1.72 -12.55 8.30
CA GLU A 66 -1.74 -11.81 7.03
C GLU A 66 -3.15 -11.40 6.63
N TYR A 67 -4.13 -12.26 6.85
CA TYR A 67 -5.53 -11.91 6.63
C TYR A 67 -5.98 -10.74 7.50
N GLN A 68 -5.59 -10.75 8.77
CA GLN A 68 -5.90 -9.65 9.68
C GLN A 68 -5.25 -8.34 9.19
N ASN A 69 -4.02 -8.41 8.71
CA ASN A 69 -3.33 -7.25 8.15
C ASN A 69 -4.04 -6.69 6.91
N VAL A 70 -4.50 -7.56 6.02
CA VAL A 70 -5.23 -7.14 4.83
C VAL A 70 -6.55 -6.47 5.20
N LEU A 71 -7.29 -7.02 6.14
CA LEU A 71 -8.53 -6.42 6.62
C LEU A 71 -8.28 -5.06 7.27
N LEU A 72 -7.21 -4.94 8.06
CA LEU A 72 -6.83 -3.67 8.65
C LEU A 72 -6.47 -2.65 7.58
N ASP A 73 -5.74 -3.05 6.56
CA ASP A 73 -5.37 -2.17 5.44
C ASP A 73 -6.63 -1.61 4.74
N VAL A 74 -7.61 -2.46 4.49
CA VAL A 74 -8.89 -2.04 3.87
C VAL A 74 -9.62 -1.04 4.77
N LEU A 75 -9.70 -1.32 6.06
CA LEU A 75 -10.37 -0.43 7.02
C LEU A 75 -9.66 0.92 7.10
N LEU A 76 -8.34 0.93 7.18
CA LEU A 76 -7.56 2.16 7.23
C LEU A 76 -7.68 2.95 5.92
N ALA A 77 -7.60 2.27 4.78
CA ALA A 77 -7.77 2.91 3.48
C ALA A 77 -9.15 3.55 3.33
N SER A 78 -10.20 2.93 3.88
CA SER A 78 -11.56 3.48 3.82
C SER A 78 -11.73 4.77 4.60
N LYS A 79 -10.79 5.12 5.47
CA LYS A 79 -10.82 6.34 6.27
C LYS A 79 -10.02 7.50 5.66
N THR A 80 -9.47 7.31 4.49
CA THR A 80 -8.68 8.33 3.80
C THR A 80 -9.55 9.16 2.86
N ASP A 81 -9.04 10.32 2.44
CA ASP A 81 -9.74 11.22 1.52
C ASP A 81 -9.47 10.87 0.06
N HIS A 82 -8.28 10.35 -0.22
CA HIS A 82 -7.84 10.02 -1.57
C HIS A 82 -6.93 8.81 -1.55
N ILE A 83 -7.10 7.93 -2.52
CA ILE A 83 -6.26 6.74 -2.69
C ILE A 83 -5.47 6.85 -3.99
N LEU A 84 -4.15 6.70 -3.88
CA LEU A 84 -3.26 6.52 -5.01
C LEU A 84 -2.75 5.08 -5.01
N GLY A 85 -2.96 4.35 -6.07
CA GLY A 85 -2.48 2.98 -6.11
C GLY A 85 -2.84 2.23 -7.39
N SER A 86 -2.44 0.97 -7.42
CA SER A 86 -2.80 0.06 -8.49
C SER A 86 -4.21 -0.50 -8.27
N THR A 87 -4.86 -0.91 -9.34
CA THR A 87 -6.16 -1.57 -9.25
C THR A 87 -6.01 -2.91 -8.55
N SER A 88 -6.71 -3.10 -7.43
CA SER A 88 -6.66 -4.33 -6.65
C SER A 88 -7.97 -4.54 -5.91
N ASN A 89 -8.18 -5.78 -5.42
CA ASN A 89 -9.36 -6.10 -4.62
C ASN A 89 -9.41 -5.30 -3.31
N MET A 90 -8.26 -4.98 -2.74
CA MET A 90 -8.18 -4.12 -1.54
C MET A 90 -8.75 -2.73 -1.82
N PHE A 91 -8.40 -2.13 -2.95
CA PHE A 91 -8.94 -0.83 -3.36
C PHE A 91 -10.44 -0.88 -3.53
N MET A 92 -10.94 -1.92 -4.20
CA MET A 92 -12.37 -2.09 -4.40
C MET A 92 -13.10 -2.20 -3.06
N GLY A 93 -12.53 -2.94 -2.10
CA GLY A 93 -13.07 -3.05 -0.75
C GLY A 93 -13.16 -1.70 -0.05
N ALA A 94 -12.11 -0.90 -0.11
CA ALA A 94 -12.08 0.43 0.51
C ALA A 94 -13.11 1.37 -0.12
N LEU A 95 -13.26 1.35 -1.45
CA LEU A 95 -14.22 2.17 -2.17
C LEU A 95 -15.67 1.75 -1.89
N ILE A 96 -15.93 0.47 -1.70
CA ILE A 96 -17.25 -0.03 -1.30
C ILE A 96 -17.60 0.48 0.10
N MET A 97 -16.63 0.47 1.01
CA MET A 97 -16.83 0.95 2.38
C MET A 97 -16.98 2.47 2.47
N ASN A 98 -16.33 3.21 1.57
CA ASN A 98 -16.39 4.66 1.52
C ASN A 98 -16.38 5.14 0.06
N PRO A 99 -17.54 5.27 -0.58
CA PRO A 99 -17.62 5.67 -1.99
C PRO A 99 -17.25 7.14 -2.24
N ASN A 100 -17.02 7.93 -1.20
CA ASN A 100 -16.62 9.33 -1.33
C ASN A 100 -15.12 9.52 -1.56
N ILE A 101 -14.34 8.45 -1.46
CA ILE A 101 -12.89 8.53 -1.69
C ILE A 101 -12.62 8.79 -3.17
N THR A 102 -11.77 9.76 -3.46
CA THR A 102 -11.27 9.96 -4.82
C THR A 102 -10.11 9.01 -5.10
N PHE A 103 -9.91 8.64 -6.35
CA PHE A 103 -8.96 7.60 -6.74
C PHE A 103 -8.04 8.07 -7.87
N GLY A 104 -6.75 7.77 -7.73
CA GLY A 104 -5.75 7.94 -8.77
C GLY A 104 -4.91 6.67 -8.92
N SER A 105 -4.42 6.41 -10.13
CA SER A 105 -3.66 5.19 -10.42
C SER A 105 -2.16 5.44 -10.37
N ILE A 106 -1.43 4.51 -9.74
CA ILE A 106 0.03 4.42 -9.78
C ILE A 106 0.40 3.01 -10.26
N GLU A 107 1.06 2.90 -11.40
CA GLU A 107 1.45 1.60 -11.93
C GLU A 107 2.94 1.46 -12.14
N LYS A 108 3.70 2.57 -12.12
CA LYS A 108 5.13 2.60 -12.43
C LYS A 108 5.89 3.49 -11.45
N LEU A 109 7.15 3.17 -11.24
CA LEU A 109 8.04 4.05 -10.47
C LEU A 109 8.15 5.45 -11.07
N SER A 110 8.06 5.56 -12.39
CA SER A 110 8.07 6.87 -13.07
C SER A 110 6.92 7.77 -12.63
N ASP A 111 5.83 7.20 -12.11
CA ASP A 111 4.71 7.96 -11.58
C ASP A 111 5.08 8.78 -10.34
N PHE A 112 6.20 8.47 -9.69
CA PHE A 112 6.76 9.26 -8.60
C PHE A 112 7.43 10.55 -9.06
N GLY A 113 7.68 10.69 -10.35
CA GLY A 113 8.31 11.88 -10.92
C GLY A 113 9.80 11.98 -10.62
N GLY A 114 10.63 11.85 -11.64
CA GLY A 114 12.06 12.08 -11.55
C GLY A 114 12.87 10.97 -10.89
N ALA A 115 12.35 9.79 -10.82
CA ALA A 115 13.11 8.63 -10.33
C ALA A 115 13.82 7.94 -11.47
#